data_f58427e4c0d777639833268e4142dbd5
#
_entry.id   f58427e4c0d777639833268e4142dbd5
#
_cell.length_a   1.000
_cell.length_b   1.000
_cell.length_c   1.000
_cell.angle_alpha   90.00
_cell.angle_beta   90.00
_cell.angle_gamma   90.00
#
_symmetry.space_group_name_H-M   'P 1'
#
loop_
_entity.id
_entity.type
_entity.pdbx_description
1 polymer ?
#
loop_
_entity_poly.entity_id
_entity_poly.type
_entity_poly.pdbx_seq_one_letter_code
_entity_poly.pdbx_strand_id
1 'polypeptide(L)'
;MTGLGGGMGSGASGELARMAKQFGCLVLSVAGLPFAEQPLRCSIAEEALPSLEANSDVCIRVSMERLAWQSRRRKTNWMIGSGWIGELVEGLVTTLASVGRINLDLMDMKAIINKNGNATLIVGTGSSENPSSVVEMARNSPLNDVTIEGAKGCMIQVEGGPDMTLSHLTELTDTFVSQMDPDCQVIMGARVSDEMIGKLRLVAVVSGI
;
A
#
# COMPACT_ATOMS: atom_id res chain seq x y z
N MET A 1 11.29 -2.76 -4.52
CA MET A 1 10.77 -1.69 -5.37
C MET A 1 11.53 -1.67 -6.68
N THR A 2 10.84 -1.57 -7.83
CA THR A 2 11.44 -1.62 -9.16
C THR A 2 10.76 -0.64 -10.11
N GLY A 3 11.52 -0.07 -11.08
CA GLY A 3 10.98 0.64 -12.23
C GLY A 3 10.99 -0.29 -13.44
N LEU A 4 9.82 -0.64 -13.97
CA LEU A 4 9.69 -1.46 -15.16
C LEU A 4 9.88 -0.64 -16.45
N GLY A 5 10.15 -1.33 -17.55
CA GLY A 5 10.43 -0.71 -18.86
C GLY A 5 11.91 -0.45 -19.14
N GLY A 6 12.79 -0.77 -18.21
CA GLY A 6 14.24 -0.77 -18.39
C GLY A 6 14.84 -2.18 -18.25
N GLY A 7 16.07 -2.38 -18.75
CA GLY A 7 16.69 -3.70 -18.76
C GLY A 7 16.87 -4.32 -17.37
N MET A 8 17.39 -3.56 -16.40
CA MET A 8 17.63 -4.08 -15.05
C MET A 8 16.33 -4.31 -14.29
N GLY A 9 15.45 -3.31 -14.20
CA GLY A 9 14.20 -3.41 -13.44
C GLY A 9 13.29 -4.52 -13.97
N SER A 10 13.12 -4.60 -15.29
CA SER A 10 12.28 -5.62 -15.91
C SER A 10 12.95 -7.00 -15.91
N GLY A 11 14.26 -7.07 -16.16
CA GLY A 11 14.95 -8.36 -16.24
C GLY A 11 15.25 -9.02 -14.89
N ALA A 12 15.54 -8.24 -13.84
CA ALA A 12 15.97 -8.80 -12.57
C ALA A 12 14.87 -8.92 -11.51
N SER A 13 13.83 -8.08 -11.57
CA SER A 13 12.88 -7.98 -10.44
C SER A 13 12.06 -9.26 -10.23
N GLY A 14 11.56 -9.88 -11.30
CA GLY A 14 10.82 -11.14 -11.22
C GLY A 14 11.67 -12.28 -10.66
N GLU A 15 12.94 -12.35 -11.07
CA GLU A 15 13.87 -13.38 -10.60
C GLU A 15 14.26 -13.16 -9.13
N LEU A 16 14.52 -11.92 -8.71
CA LEU A 16 14.77 -11.61 -7.30
C LEU A 16 13.57 -11.95 -6.41
N ALA A 17 12.37 -11.63 -6.87
CA ALA A 17 11.14 -12.01 -6.19
C ALA A 17 11.02 -13.53 -6.05
N ARG A 18 11.26 -14.27 -7.12
CA ARG A 18 11.27 -15.73 -7.14
C ARG A 18 12.28 -16.32 -6.14
N MET A 19 13.50 -15.80 -6.15
CA MET A 19 14.53 -16.22 -5.19
C MET A 19 14.10 -15.97 -3.74
N ALA A 20 13.58 -14.79 -3.45
CA ALA A 20 13.09 -14.45 -2.11
C ALA A 20 11.97 -15.40 -1.65
N LYS A 21 11.03 -15.73 -2.53
CA LYS A 21 9.97 -16.73 -2.26
C LYS A 21 10.56 -18.12 -1.94
N GLN A 22 11.60 -18.55 -2.63
CA GLN A 22 12.27 -19.83 -2.36
C GLN A 22 12.89 -19.88 -0.96
N PHE A 23 13.31 -18.74 -0.41
CA PHE A 23 13.78 -18.63 0.99
C PHE A 23 12.65 -18.48 2.00
N GLY A 24 11.38 -18.58 1.57
CA GLY A 24 10.22 -18.45 2.47
C GLY A 24 9.90 -17.01 2.86
N CYS A 25 10.50 -16.02 2.20
CA CYS A 25 10.22 -14.61 2.45
C CYS A 25 8.81 -14.25 2.00
N LEU A 26 8.18 -13.30 2.70
CA LEU A 26 7.04 -12.55 2.21
C LEU A 26 7.55 -11.48 1.22
N VAL A 27 7.06 -11.51 0.00
CA VAL A 27 7.52 -10.62 -1.07
C VAL A 27 6.47 -9.58 -1.39
N LEU A 28 6.79 -8.32 -1.11
CA LEU A 28 5.96 -7.16 -1.39
C LEU A 28 6.66 -6.32 -2.46
N SER A 29 6.06 -6.24 -3.64
CA SER A 29 6.62 -5.54 -4.79
C SER A 29 5.90 -4.22 -5.05
N VAL A 30 6.68 -3.18 -5.33
CA VAL A 30 6.18 -1.89 -5.83
C VAL A 30 6.79 -1.69 -7.22
N ALA A 31 5.94 -1.75 -8.25
CA ALA A 31 6.32 -1.66 -9.66
C ALA A 31 5.93 -0.32 -10.25
N GLY A 32 6.90 0.54 -10.53
CA GLY A 32 6.71 1.77 -11.29
C GLY A 32 6.55 1.48 -12.78
N LEU A 33 5.38 1.82 -13.34
CA LEU A 33 5.07 1.63 -14.76
C LEU A 33 5.48 2.86 -15.58
N PRO A 34 6.06 2.70 -16.77
CA PRO A 34 6.49 3.82 -17.61
C PRO A 34 5.32 4.67 -18.10
N PHE A 35 5.62 5.85 -18.60
CA PHE A 35 4.65 6.71 -19.28
C PHE A 35 4.20 6.10 -20.61
N ALA A 36 2.92 6.24 -20.97
CA ALA A 36 2.35 5.72 -22.22
C ALA A 36 3.02 6.31 -23.47
N GLU A 37 3.59 7.51 -23.36
CA GLU A 37 4.39 8.16 -24.40
C GLU A 37 5.71 7.42 -24.73
N GLN A 38 6.05 6.38 -23.96
CA GLN A 38 7.26 5.58 -24.11
C GLN A 38 6.92 4.13 -24.55
N PRO A 39 6.44 3.88 -25.79
CA PRO A 39 5.85 2.60 -26.19
C PRO A 39 6.80 1.41 -26.03
N LEU A 40 8.08 1.58 -26.33
CA LEU A 40 9.07 0.51 -26.14
C LEU A 40 9.21 0.12 -24.66
N ARG A 41 9.21 1.09 -23.75
CA ARG A 41 9.27 0.82 -22.32
C ARG A 41 7.98 0.18 -21.79
N CYS A 42 6.84 0.58 -22.34
CA CYS A 42 5.54 -0.03 -21.99
C CYS A 42 5.53 -1.51 -22.37
N SER A 43 5.95 -1.85 -23.59
CA SER A 43 6.04 -3.25 -24.05
C SER A 43 6.96 -4.09 -23.16
N ILE A 44 8.14 -3.57 -22.80
CA ILE A 44 9.07 -4.27 -21.89
C ILE A 44 8.46 -4.44 -20.49
N ALA A 45 7.73 -3.42 -19.99
CA ALA A 45 7.09 -3.49 -18.70
C ALA A 45 5.94 -4.51 -18.68
N GLU A 46 5.10 -4.53 -19.72
CA GLU A 46 3.99 -5.49 -19.89
C GLU A 46 4.48 -6.93 -19.96
N GLU A 47 5.63 -7.18 -20.59
CA GLU A 47 6.25 -8.50 -20.66
C GLU A 47 6.80 -8.94 -19.28
N ALA A 48 7.40 -8.02 -18.52
CA ALA A 48 8.04 -8.31 -17.25
C ALA A 48 7.04 -8.41 -16.05
N LEU A 49 5.96 -7.65 -16.10
CA LEU A 49 5.02 -7.51 -14.98
C LEU A 49 4.41 -8.85 -14.54
N PRO A 50 3.95 -9.75 -15.42
CA PRO A 50 3.37 -11.04 -15.01
C PRO A 50 4.35 -11.90 -14.20
N SER A 51 5.63 -11.88 -14.55
CA SER A 51 6.65 -12.62 -13.79
C SER A 51 6.85 -12.06 -12.40
N LEU A 52 6.83 -10.74 -12.24
CA LEU A 52 6.95 -10.09 -10.94
C LEU A 52 5.71 -10.38 -10.07
N GLU A 53 4.52 -10.30 -10.64
CA GLU A 53 3.25 -10.58 -9.95
C GLU A 53 3.16 -12.01 -9.47
N ALA A 54 3.47 -12.98 -10.34
CA ALA A 54 3.44 -14.39 -10.00
C ALA A 54 4.42 -14.77 -8.86
N ASN A 55 5.47 -13.99 -8.67
CA ASN A 55 6.49 -14.22 -7.65
C ASN A 55 6.40 -13.25 -6.45
N SER A 56 5.34 -12.44 -6.38
CA SER A 56 5.09 -11.52 -5.25
C SER A 56 3.84 -11.95 -4.49
N ASP A 57 3.81 -11.74 -3.18
CA ASP A 57 2.60 -11.91 -2.36
C ASP A 57 1.67 -10.70 -2.53
N VAL A 58 2.24 -9.52 -2.67
CA VAL A 58 1.55 -8.28 -3.07
C VAL A 58 2.37 -7.59 -4.14
N CYS A 59 1.72 -7.17 -5.22
CA CYS A 59 2.34 -6.34 -6.24
C CYS A 59 1.54 -5.06 -6.45
N ILE A 60 2.13 -3.93 -6.06
CA ILE A 60 1.53 -2.62 -6.19
C ILE A 60 2.00 -2.01 -7.50
N ARG A 61 1.07 -1.75 -8.41
CA ARG A 61 1.35 -1.06 -9.67
C ARG A 61 1.25 0.44 -9.46
N VAL A 62 2.33 1.16 -9.74
CA VAL A 62 2.38 2.63 -9.65
C VAL A 62 2.45 3.20 -11.06
N SER A 63 1.35 3.78 -11.53
CA SER A 63 1.32 4.48 -12.81
C SER A 63 2.06 5.82 -12.69
N MET A 64 3.14 5.99 -13.47
CA MET A 64 3.87 7.26 -13.52
C MET A 64 3.01 8.40 -14.11
N GLU A 65 2.11 8.10 -15.02
CA GLU A 65 1.16 9.09 -15.56
C GLU A 65 0.20 9.61 -14.50
N ARG A 66 -0.40 8.68 -13.74
CA ARG A 66 -1.30 9.05 -12.65
C ARG A 66 -0.59 9.87 -11.59
N LEU A 67 0.61 9.47 -11.23
CA LEU A 67 1.45 10.20 -10.29
C LEU A 67 1.76 11.62 -10.80
N ALA A 68 2.12 11.77 -12.06
CA ALA A 68 2.38 13.06 -12.70
C ALA A 68 1.08 13.91 -12.78
N TRP A 69 -0.04 13.31 -13.15
CA TRP A 69 -1.33 13.99 -13.21
C TRP A 69 -1.77 14.51 -11.83
N GLN A 70 -1.63 13.70 -10.79
CA GLN A 70 -1.93 14.06 -9.42
C GLN A 70 -1.01 15.19 -8.90
N SER A 71 0.29 15.12 -9.23
CA SER A 71 1.24 16.18 -8.89
C SER A 71 0.85 17.51 -9.52
N ARG A 72 0.47 17.51 -10.81
CA ARG A 72 -0.02 18.71 -11.52
C ARG A 72 -1.30 19.26 -10.87
N ARG A 73 -2.28 18.40 -10.58
CA ARG A 73 -3.56 18.79 -9.96
C ARG A 73 -3.36 19.41 -8.58
N ARG A 74 -2.44 18.88 -7.79
CA ARG A 74 -2.09 19.40 -6.45
C ARG A 74 -1.11 20.58 -6.50
N LYS A 75 -0.70 21.01 -7.70
CA LYS A 75 0.33 22.06 -7.90
C LYS A 75 1.62 21.75 -7.14
N THR A 76 1.99 20.48 -7.05
CA THR A 76 3.20 20.02 -6.39
C THR A 76 4.26 19.68 -7.43
N ASN A 77 5.54 19.75 -7.05
CA ASN A 77 6.65 19.35 -7.91
C ASN A 77 6.64 17.81 -8.04
N TRP A 78 7.10 17.30 -9.17
CA TRP A 78 7.32 15.87 -9.43
C TRP A 78 8.13 15.16 -8.33
N MET A 79 9.15 15.83 -7.79
CA MET A 79 9.95 15.29 -6.69
C MET A 79 9.14 15.05 -5.41
N ILE A 80 8.10 15.85 -5.17
CA ILE A 80 7.16 15.63 -4.06
C ILE A 80 6.28 14.41 -4.35
N GLY A 81 5.90 14.21 -5.62
CA GLY A 81 5.16 13.00 -6.04
C GLY A 81 5.92 11.71 -5.77
N SER A 82 7.25 11.71 -5.89
CA SER A 82 8.06 10.54 -5.51
C SER A 82 8.07 10.27 -4.00
N GLY A 83 7.83 11.28 -3.17
CA GLY A 83 7.69 11.16 -1.72
C GLY A 83 6.51 10.26 -1.32
N TRP A 84 5.42 10.23 -2.08
CA TRP A 84 4.28 9.34 -1.81
C TRP A 84 4.65 7.85 -1.88
N ILE A 85 5.57 7.48 -2.78
CA ILE A 85 6.11 6.12 -2.84
C ILE A 85 6.95 5.85 -1.59
N GLY A 86 7.73 6.84 -1.14
CA GLY A 86 8.48 6.78 0.11
C GLY A 86 7.57 6.56 1.32
N GLU A 87 6.50 7.34 1.45
CA GLU A 87 5.50 7.20 2.53
C GLU A 87 4.84 5.81 2.54
N LEU A 88 4.53 5.26 1.35
CA LEU A 88 3.97 3.93 1.22
C LEU A 88 4.96 2.86 1.72
N VAL A 89 6.21 2.92 1.29
CA VAL A 89 7.24 1.95 1.69
C VAL A 89 7.57 2.10 3.18
N GLU A 90 7.71 3.33 3.66
CA GLU A 90 7.97 3.63 5.08
C GLU A 90 6.84 3.13 5.96
N GLY A 91 5.58 3.43 5.59
CA GLY A 91 4.40 2.96 6.32
C GLY A 91 4.38 1.43 6.43
N LEU A 92 4.66 0.73 5.34
CA LEU A 92 4.72 -0.72 5.32
C LEU A 92 5.85 -1.28 6.20
N VAL A 93 7.06 -0.77 6.02
CA VAL A 93 8.23 -1.23 6.83
C VAL A 93 8.00 -0.96 8.31
N THR A 94 7.51 0.22 8.64
CA THR A 94 7.20 0.60 10.02
C THR A 94 6.14 -0.31 10.63
N THR A 95 5.09 -0.65 9.87
CA THR A 95 4.05 -1.59 10.31
C THR A 95 4.61 -2.94 10.70
N LEU A 96 5.54 -3.48 9.91
CA LEU A 96 6.07 -4.83 10.10
C LEU A 96 7.28 -4.90 11.04
N ALA A 97 8.07 -3.83 11.13
CA ALA A 97 9.32 -3.81 11.88
C ALA A 97 9.19 -3.25 13.31
N SER A 98 8.05 -2.64 13.65
CA SER A 98 7.90 -1.94 14.92
C SER A 98 6.87 -2.59 15.82
N VAL A 99 7.17 -2.64 17.12
CA VAL A 99 6.23 -3.11 18.14
C VAL A 99 5.21 -2.01 18.43
N GLY A 100 3.94 -2.35 18.33
CA GLY A 100 2.80 -1.45 18.61
C GLY A 100 2.08 -1.78 19.91
N ARG A 101 1.00 -1.06 20.23
CA ARG A 101 0.06 -1.40 21.30
C ARG A 101 -0.77 -2.63 20.94
N ILE A 102 -1.14 -2.74 19.67
CA ILE A 102 -1.76 -3.93 19.06
C ILE A 102 -0.84 -4.30 17.92
N ASN A 103 -0.17 -5.45 18.07
CA ASN A 103 0.82 -5.89 17.10
C ASN A 103 0.17 -6.64 15.95
N LEU A 104 0.66 -6.36 14.75
CA LEU A 104 0.46 -7.18 13.57
C LEU A 104 1.74 -7.94 13.27
N ASP A 105 1.62 -9.19 12.95
CA ASP A 105 2.77 -10.01 12.58
C ASP A 105 2.72 -10.45 11.10
N LEU A 106 3.81 -11.07 10.64
CA LEU A 106 3.91 -11.57 9.27
C LEU A 106 2.91 -12.70 8.97
N MET A 107 2.45 -13.42 10.00
CA MET A 107 1.46 -14.49 9.83
C MET A 107 0.07 -13.89 9.59
N ASP A 108 -0.26 -12.80 10.28
CA ASP A 108 -1.48 -12.03 10.06
C ASP A 108 -1.53 -11.52 8.62
N MET A 109 -0.42 -10.92 8.15
CA MET A 109 -0.31 -10.45 6.77
C MET A 109 -0.46 -11.60 5.76
N LYS A 110 0.20 -12.74 5.98
CA LYS A 110 0.05 -13.91 5.11
C LYS A 110 -1.38 -14.44 5.09
N ALA A 111 -2.07 -14.45 6.21
CA ALA A 111 -3.47 -14.90 6.29
C ALA A 111 -4.41 -14.02 5.47
N ILE A 112 -4.17 -12.70 5.45
CA ILE A 112 -4.94 -11.75 4.63
C ILE A 112 -4.60 -11.89 3.15
N ILE A 113 -3.31 -11.92 2.78
CA ILE A 113 -2.86 -11.95 1.39
C ILE A 113 -3.24 -13.25 0.68
N ASN A 114 -3.31 -14.36 1.39
CA ASN A 114 -3.69 -15.66 0.82
C ASN A 114 -5.16 -15.77 0.39
N LYS A 115 -5.95 -14.69 0.47
CA LYS A 115 -7.29 -14.64 -0.13
C LYS A 115 -7.19 -14.64 -1.65
N ASN A 116 -8.13 -15.30 -2.30
CA ASN A 116 -8.18 -15.33 -3.77
C ASN A 116 -8.37 -13.90 -4.32
N GLY A 117 -7.59 -13.53 -5.31
CA GLY A 117 -7.64 -12.23 -5.97
C GLY A 117 -6.33 -11.43 -5.84
N ASN A 118 -6.37 -10.20 -6.32
CA ASN A 118 -5.25 -9.28 -6.20
C ASN A 118 -5.17 -8.69 -4.80
N ALA A 119 -4.00 -8.21 -4.44
CA ALA A 119 -3.80 -7.46 -3.20
C ALA A 119 -3.19 -6.08 -3.51
N THR A 120 -3.58 -5.08 -2.74
CA THR A 120 -3.06 -3.72 -2.83
C THR A 120 -2.70 -3.16 -1.47
N LEU A 121 -1.87 -2.13 -1.46
CA LEU A 121 -1.48 -1.39 -0.26
C LEU A 121 -1.97 0.05 -0.40
N ILE A 122 -2.59 0.55 0.66
CA ILE A 122 -3.18 1.88 0.72
C ILE A 122 -2.59 2.59 1.93
N VAL A 123 -2.15 3.83 1.74
CA VAL A 123 -1.64 4.68 2.82
C VAL A 123 -2.33 6.04 2.79
N GLY A 124 -2.75 6.51 3.96
CA GLY A 124 -3.29 7.85 4.16
C GLY A 124 -2.82 8.44 5.46
N THR A 125 -2.50 9.73 5.47
CA THR A 125 -2.10 10.48 6.68
C THR A 125 -2.94 11.75 6.78
N GLY A 126 -3.43 12.06 7.97
CA GLY A 126 -4.26 13.24 8.20
C GLY A 126 -4.29 13.67 9.67
N SER A 127 -5.21 14.58 10.03
CA SER A 127 -5.36 15.06 11.41
C SER A 127 -6.10 14.05 12.28
N SER A 128 -5.69 13.94 13.55
CA SER A 128 -6.41 13.15 14.56
C SER A 128 -7.77 13.76 14.93
N GLU A 129 -7.99 15.05 14.68
CA GLU A 129 -9.28 15.71 14.92
C GLU A 129 -10.38 15.27 13.95
N ASN A 130 -10.01 14.71 12.79
CA ASN A 130 -10.96 14.24 11.78
C ASN A 130 -10.48 12.90 11.19
N PRO A 131 -10.69 11.77 11.88
CA PRO A 131 -10.25 10.46 11.42
C PRO A 131 -10.82 10.06 10.06
N SER A 132 -12.07 10.41 9.78
CA SER A 132 -12.70 10.11 8.47
C SER A 132 -11.96 10.75 7.30
N SER A 133 -11.33 11.92 7.47
CA SER A 133 -10.53 12.56 6.44
C SER A 133 -9.29 11.75 6.08
N VAL A 134 -8.73 11.00 7.03
CA VAL A 134 -7.59 10.10 6.79
C VAL A 134 -7.98 8.99 5.81
N VAL A 135 -9.19 8.44 5.98
CA VAL A 135 -9.73 7.42 5.07
C VAL A 135 -9.95 7.98 3.68
N GLU A 136 -10.51 9.19 3.57
CA GLU A 136 -10.65 9.85 2.25
C GLU A 136 -9.30 10.11 1.59
N MET A 137 -8.31 10.55 2.35
CA MET A 137 -6.95 10.75 1.82
C MET A 137 -6.33 9.43 1.37
N ALA A 138 -6.54 8.35 2.12
CA ALA A 138 -6.06 7.01 1.76
C ALA A 138 -6.72 6.51 0.46
N ARG A 139 -8.04 6.60 0.34
CA ARG A 139 -8.80 6.22 -0.85
C ARG A 139 -8.43 7.04 -2.08
N ASN A 140 -8.21 8.33 -1.90
CA ASN A 140 -7.79 9.26 -2.94
C ASN A 140 -6.27 9.34 -3.11
N SER A 141 -5.53 8.38 -2.55
CA SER A 141 -4.07 8.34 -2.71
C SER A 141 -3.70 8.27 -4.19
N PRO A 142 -2.70 9.04 -4.62
CA PRO A 142 -2.20 8.99 -5.99
C PRO A 142 -1.71 7.61 -6.45
N LEU A 143 -1.36 6.77 -5.47
CA LEU A 143 -0.85 5.42 -5.70
C LEU A 143 -1.95 4.36 -5.76
N ASN A 144 -3.17 4.69 -5.32
CA ASN A 144 -4.29 3.74 -5.31
C ASN A 144 -4.98 3.74 -6.68
N ASP A 145 -4.83 2.63 -7.40
CA ASP A 145 -5.40 2.40 -8.74
C ASP A 145 -6.53 1.36 -8.74
N VAL A 146 -6.82 0.79 -7.56
CA VAL A 146 -7.74 -0.34 -7.43
C VAL A 146 -8.88 0.04 -6.52
N THR A 147 -10.11 -0.33 -6.90
CA THR A 147 -11.25 -0.21 -6.00
C THR A 147 -11.16 -1.30 -4.93
N ILE A 148 -11.52 -0.97 -3.71
CA ILE A 148 -11.52 -1.92 -2.58
C ILE A 148 -12.92 -2.50 -2.31
N GLU A 149 -13.88 -2.18 -3.16
CA GLU A 149 -15.24 -2.69 -3.05
C GLU A 149 -15.27 -4.20 -3.21
N GLY A 150 -15.94 -4.87 -2.28
CA GLY A 150 -16.05 -6.34 -2.28
C GLY A 150 -14.78 -7.09 -1.86
N ALA A 151 -13.76 -6.40 -1.36
CA ALA A 151 -12.54 -7.03 -0.85
C ALA A 151 -12.84 -8.00 0.30
N LYS A 152 -12.16 -9.14 0.33
CA LYS A 152 -12.40 -10.24 1.27
C LYS A 152 -11.43 -10.33 2.42
N GLY A 153 -10.32 -9.59 2.34
CA GLY A 153 -9.32 -9.53 3.39
C GLY A 153 -8.77 -8.12 3.55
N CYS A 154 -8.62 -7.68 4.79
CA CYS A 154 -8.07 -6.36 5.09
C CYS A 154 -7.21 -6.42 6.35
N MET A 155 -5.97 -5.98 6.24
CA MET A 155 -5.11 -5.72 7.39
C MET A 155 -4.93 -4.21 7.50
N ILE A 156 -5.27 -3.64 8.66
CA ILE A 156 -5.19 -2.21 8.92
C ILE A 156 -4.19 -1.98 10.04
N GLN A 157 -3.21 -1.14 9.80
CA GLN A 157 -2.35 -0.56 10.83
C GLN A 157 -2.65 0.92 10.96
N VAL A 158 -2.99 1.34 12.17
CA VAL A 158 -3.15 2.76 12.50
C VAL A 158 -1.96 3.20 13.35
N GLU A 159 -1.31 4.28 12.94
CA GLU A 159 -0.27 4.95 13.71
C GLU A 159 -0.76 6.35 14.09
N GLY A 160 -0.60 6.70 15.36
CA GLY A 160 -1.00 8.01 15.87
C GLY A 160 -0.10 8.47 17.01
N GLY A 161 -0.32 9.68 17.51
CA GLY A 161 0.34 10.21 18.69
C GLY A 161 -0.17 9.61 20.00
N PRO A 162 0.41 9.99 21.15
CA PRO A 162 -0.11 9.65 22.48
C PRO A 162 -1.55 10.11 22.72
N ASP A 163 -2.02 11.07 21.93
CA ASP A 163 -3.39 11.59 21.88
C ASP A 163 -4.38 10.69 21.14
N MET A 164 -3.89 9.65 20.47
CA MET A 164 -4.73 8.67 19.77
C MET A 164 -5.59 7.88 20.75
N THR A 165 -6.89 7.87 20.53
CA THR A 165 -7.89 7.17 21.34
C THR A 165 -8.41 5.91 20.65
N LEU A 166 -9.04 5.02 21.40
CA LEU A 166 -9.74 3.86 20.85
C LEU A 166 -10.88 4.28 19.90
N SER A 167 -11.55 5.40 20.20
CA SER A 167 -12.59 5.95 19.33
C SER A 167 -12.06 6.31 17.95
N HIS A 168 -10.87 6.91 17.87
CA HIS A 168 -10.21 7.21 16.59
C HIS A 168 -9.97 5.93 15.78
N LEU A 169 -9.51 4.85 16.43
CA LEU A 169 -9.28 3.55 15.77
C LEU A 169 -10.58 2.98 15.23
N THR A 170 -11.65 2.96 16.04
CA THR A 170 -12.94 2.40 15.64
C THR A 170 -13.53 3.19 14.46
N GLU A 171 -13.58 4.52 14.56
CA GLU A 171 -14.10 5.38 13.49
C GLU A 171 -13.35 5.19 12.17
N LEU A 172 -12.00 5.15 12.25
CA LEU A 172 -11.14 4.94 11.08
C LEU A 172 -11.39 3.58 10.43
N THR A 173 -11.42 2.53 11.24
CA THR A 173 -11.62 1.16 10.76
C THR A 173 -13.00 0.99 10.15
N ASP A 174 -14.06 1.39 10.87
CA ASP A 174 -15.44 1.25 10.40
C ASP A 174 -15.67 2.02 9.10
N THR A 175 -15.14 3.25 9.02
CA THR A 175 -15.23 4.05 7.79
C THR A 175 -14.47 3.40 6.63
N PHE A 176 -13.29 2.83 6.91
CA PHE A 176 -12.47 2.21 5.85
C PHE A 176 -13.09 0.93 5.31
N VAL A 177 -13.60 0.04 6.18
CA VAL A 177 -14.14 -1.26 5.79
C VAL A 177 -15.57 -1.20 5.26
N SER A 178 -16.26 -0.09 5.41
CA SER A 178 -17.70 0.06 5.07
C SER A 178 -18.07 -0.28 3.61
N GLN A 179 -17.10 -0.32 2.71
CA GLN A 179 -17.29 -0.64 1.28
C GLN A 179 -16.80 -2.05 0.90
N MET A 180 -16.22 -2.78 1.85
CA MET A 180 -15.74 -4.13 1.63
C MET A 180 -16.87 -5.15 1.71
N ASP A 181 -16.55 -6.39 1.38
CA ASP A 181 -17.49 -7.51 1.56
C ASP A 181 -17.93 -7.61 3.04
N PRO A 182 -19.22 -7.82 3.35
CA PRO A 182 -19.68 -8.00 4.73
C PRO A 182 -18.96 -9.12 5.48
N ASP A 183 -18.48 -10.15 4.77
CA ASP A 183 -17.71 -11.26 5.32
C ASP A 183 -16.19 -11.02 5.24
N CYS A 184 -15.76 -9.76 5.00
CA CYS A 184 -14.34 -9.41 4.94
C CYS A 184 -13.65 -9.72 6.27
N GLN A 185 -12.58 -10.49 6.20
CA GLN A 185 -11.72 -10.70 7.37
C GLN A 185 -10.86 -9.46 7.62
N VAL A 186 -11.07 -8.81 8.75
CA VAL A 186 -10.33 -7.61 9.13
C VAL A 186 -9.40 -7.90 10.31
N ILE A 187 -8.12 -7.57 10.15
CA ILE A 187 -7.12 -7.62 11.23
C ILE A 187 -6.61 -6.20 11.44
N MET A 188 -6.64 -5.74 12.68
CA MET A 188 -6.26 -4.38 13.03
C MET A 188 -5.08 -4.35 13.99
N GLY A 189 -4.13 -3.44 13.71
CA GLY A 189 -3.04 -3.09 14.60
C GLY A 189 -3.04 -1.61 14.96
N ALA A 190 -2.42 -1.26 16.05
CA ALA A 190 -2.29 0.13 16.50
C ALA A 190 -0.90 0.40 17.08
N ARG A 191 -0.30 1.50 16.65
CA ARG A 191 1.01 1.97 17.10
C ARG A 191 0.93 3.43 17.57
N VAL A 192 1.69 3.74 18.61
CA VAL A 192 1.85 5.12 19.09
C VAL A 192 3.27 5.60 18.84
N SER A 193 3.40 6.78 18.27
CA SER A 193 4.68 7.47 18.04
C SER A 193 4.55 8.94 18.42
N ASP A 194 5.52 9.47 19.14
CA ASP A 194 5.52 10.88 19.54
C ASP A 194 5.60 11.83 18.36
N GLU A 195 6.13 11.37 17.22
CA GLU A 195 6.20 12.15 15.98
C GLU A 195 4.82 12.36 15.32
N MET A 196 3.82 11.57 15.76
CA MET A 196 2.47 11.58 15.23
C MET A 196 1.46 12.34 16.07
N ILE A 197 1.90 13.17 17.02
CA ILE A 197 1.00 14.03 17.82
C ILE A 197 0.11 14.88 16.92
N GLY A 198 -1.20 14.83 17.11
CA GLY A 198 -2.20 15.53 16.31
C GLY A 198 -2.43 14.94 14.92
N LYS A 199 -1.82 13.79 14.61
CA LYS A 199 -1.92 13.10 13.31
C LYS A 199 -2.29 11.64 13.46
N LEU A 200 -2.92 11.13 12.42
CA LEU A 200 -3.14 9.69 12.23
C LEU A 200 -2.62 9.27 10.87
N ARG A 201 -2.01 8.10 10.81
CA ARG A 201 -1.63 7.42 9.56
C ARG A 201 -2.35 6.08 9.51
N LEU A 202 -3.01 5.82 8.41
CA LEU A 202 -3.60 4.54 8.05
C LEU A 202 -2.70 3.85 7.05
N VAL A 203 -2.33 2.61 7.32
CA VAL A 203 -1.68 1.70 6.36
C VAL A 203 -2.56 0.47 6.26
N ALA A 204 -3.08 0.18 5.08
CA ALA A 204 -3.95 -0.98 4.87
C ALA A 204 -3.45 -1.85 3.73
N VAL A 205 -3.38 -3.16 3.98
CA VAL A 205 -3.22 -4.19 2.95
C VAL A 205 -4.58 -4.80 2.71
N VAL A 206 -5.05 -4.69 1.47
CA VAL A 206 -6.39 -5.16 1.06
C VAL A 206 -6.21 -6.24 0.01
N SER A 207 -6.94 -7.34 0.14
CA SER A 207 -6.84 -8.51 -0.74
C SER A 207 -8.20 -9.12 -1.08
N GLY A 208 -8.21 -9.97 -2.11
CA GLY A 208 -9.45 -10.56 -2.61
C GLY A 208 -10.28 -9.56 -3.42
N ILE A 209 -9.58 -8.68 -4.16
CA ILE A 209 -10.15 -7.64 -5.01
C ILE A 209 -10.28 -8.18 -6.44
#